data_74ab019dfbaab10d2a3be84db9884ad6
#
_entry.id   74ab019dfbaab10d2a3be84db9884ad6
#
_cell.length_a   1.000
_cell.length_b   1.000
_cell.length_c   1.000
_cell.angle_alpha   90.00
_cell.angle_beta   90.00
_cell.angle_gamma   90.00
#
_symmetry.space_group_name_H-M   'P 1'
#
loop_
_entity.id
_entity.type
_entity.pdbx_description
1 polymer ?
#
loop_
_entity_poly.entity_id
_entity_poly.type
_entity_poly.pdbx_seq_one_letter_code
_entity_poly.pdbx_strand_id
1 'polypeptide(L)'
;YGGARLAEGYQTAHAIELLRRCAALLEPHGLVMVLEALNWNRDHGGVLLEKADQSYALCKAVNSPACKILFDIYHMQIAGGNLIPNIDLAWDEIAYFQIGDNPGRKEPGTGEINYRNVFRHIHAKGYTGVLGMEHGNSRSGKEGEQAVIQAYREADGF
;
A
#
# COMPACT_ATOMS: atom_id res chain seq x y z
N TYR A 1 -0.89 22.20 -5.32
CA TYR A 1 -2.23 22.45 -5.86
C TYR A 1 -2.82 23.68 -5.20
N GLY A 2 -2.76 24.84 -5.88
CA GLY A 2 -3.18 26.14 -5.34
C GLY A 2 -4.62 26.53 -5.66
N GLY A 3 -5.55 25.59 -5.72
CA GLY A 3 -6.96 25.85 -5.97
C GLY A 3 -7.85 25.51 -4.78
N ALA A 4 -9.07 26.04 -4.75
CA ALA A 4 -10.07 25.65 -3.79
C ALA A 4 -10.30 24.13 -3.89
N ARG A 5 -10.15 23.43 -2.76
CA ARG A 5 -10.35 21.97 -2.70
C ARG A 5 -11.82 21.67 -2.99
N LEU A 6 -12.08 20.83 -3.98
CA LEU A 6 -13.42 20.32 -4.24
C LEU A 6 -13.90 19.48 -3.05
N ALA A 7 -15.19 19.44 -2.83
CA ALA A 7 -15.76 18.53 -1.84
C ALA A 7 -15.37 17.08 -2.15
N GLU A 8 -15.10 16.29 -1.12
CA GLU A 8 -14.57 14.92 -1.24
C GLU A 8 -15.44 14.02 -2.16
N GLY A 9 -16.76 14.16 -2.08
CA GLY A 9 -17.67 13.41 -2.96
C GLY A 9 -17.45 13.69 -4.45
N TYR A 10 -17.17 14.93 -4.82
CA TYR A 10 -16.86 15.29 -6.22
C TYR A 10 -15.49 14.72 -6.65
N GLN A 11 -14.50 14.79 -5.77
CA GLN A 11 -13.18 14.23 -6.06
C GLN A 11 -13.26 12.72 -6.28
N THR A 12 -14.01 12.03 -5.41
CA THR A 12 -14.23 10.57 -5.50
C THR A 12 -14.96 10.21 -6.79
N ALA A 13 -16.02 10.93 -7.16
CA ALA A 13 -16.77 10.69 -8.40
C ALA A 13 -15.89 10.84 -9.65
N HIS A 14 -15.09 11.91 -9.72
CA HIS A 14 -14.17 12.13 -10.81
C HIS A 14 -13.05 11.08 -10.86
N ALA A 15 -12.54 10.64 -9.69
CA ALA A 15 -11.55 9.58 -9.63
C ALA A 15 -12.14 8.26 -10.18
N ILE A 16 -13.34 7.88 -9.78
CA ILE A 16 -14.01 6.66 -10.28
C ILE A 16 -14.18 6.73 -11.80
N GLU A 17 -14.67 7.86 -12.33
CA GLU A 17 -14.86 8.03 -13.78
C GLU A 17 -13.53 7.88 -14.54
N LEU A 18 -12.49 8.57 -14.09
CA LEU A 18 -11.16 8.50 -14.70
C LEU A 18 -10.60 7.08 -14.65
N LEU A 19 -10.66 6.44 -13.48
CA LEU A 19 -10.12 5.09 -13.29
C LEU A 19 -10.84 4.03 -14.13
N ARG A 20 -12.17 4.15 -14.32
CA ARG A 20 -12.91 3.29 -15.24
C ARG A 20 -12.42 3.43 -16.68
N ARG A 21 -12.16 4.66 -17.12
CA ARG A 21 -11.63 4.91 -18.46
C ARG A 21 -10.20 4.36 -18.62
N CYS A 22 -9.36 4.51 -17.60
CA CYS A 22 -8.03 3.92 -17.59
C CYS A 22 -8.10 2.39 -17.60
N ALA A 23 -8.94 1.80 -16.76
CA ALA A 23 -9.12 0.36 -16.69
C ALA A 23 -9.54 -0.24 -18.04
N ALA A 24 -10.48 0.39 -18.74
CA ALA A 24 -10.92 -0.06 -20.07
C ALA A 24 -9.79 -0.08 -21.10
N LEU A 25 -8.76 0.75 -20.95
CA LEU A 25 -7.57 0.74 -21.80
C LEU A 25 -6.57 -0.34 -21.39
N LEU A 26 -6.50 -0.69 -20.10
CA LEU A 26 -5.51 -1.62 -19.56
C LEU A 26 -5.95 -3.08 -19.64
N GLU A 27 -7.23 -3.36 -19.44
CA GLU A 27 -7.80 -4.71 -19.42
C GLU A 27 -7.44 -5.55 -20.66
N PRO A 28 -7.56 -5.03 -21.91
CA PRO A 28 -7.23 -5.80 -23.10
C PRO A 28 -5.76 -6.26 -23.19
N HIS A 29 -4.88 -5.59 -22.41
CA HIS A 29 -3.45 -5.85 -22.37
C HIS A 29 -3.02 -6.65 -21.14
N GLY A 30 -3.95 -7.05 -20.27
CA GLY A 30 -3.64 -7.74 -19.02
C GLY A 30 -2.85 -6.89 -18.02
N LEU A 31 -2.88 -5.56 -18.17
CA LEU A 31 -2.19 -4.64 -17.28
C LEU A 31 -3.08 -4.25 -16.10
N VAL A 32 -2.48 -4.12 -14.94
CA VAL A 32 -3.16 -3.71 -13.70
C VAL A 32 -2.54 -2.42 -13.18
N MET A 33 -3.33 -1.36 -13.11
CA MET A 33 -2.94 -0.19 -12.33
C MET A 33 -3.26 -0.44 -10.86
N VAL A 34 -2.39 0.00 -9.98
CA VAL A 34 -2.56 -0.11 -8.54
C VAL A 34 -2.66 1.26 -7.91
N LEU A 35 -3.64 1.43 -7.02
CA LEU A 35 -3.91 2.67 -6.31
C LEU A 35 -3.26 2.61 -4.94
N GLU A 36 -2.43 3.59 -4.63
CA GLU A 36 -1.80 3.72 -3.35
C GLU A 36 -2.52 4.77 -2.48
N ALA A 37 -2.96 4.35 -1.29
CA ALA A 37 -3.37 5.27 -0.25
C ALA A 37 -2.14 5.79 0.50
N LEU A 38 -2.05 7.11 0.62
CA LEU A 38 -0.89 7.79 1.18
C LEU A 38 -1.23 8.46 2.50
N ASN A 39 -0.37 8.37 3.50
CA ASN A 39 -0.63 9.00 4.78
C ASN A 39 -0.65 10.53 4.66
N TRP A 40 -1.74 11.13 5.13
CA TRP A 40 -1.90 12.58 5.19
C TRP A 40 -1.05 13.23 6.27
N ASN A 41 -0.95 12.55 7.42
CA ASN A 41 -0.49 13.16 8.66
C ASN A 41 0.99 13.55 8.66
N ARG A 42 1.80 12.91 7.82
CA ARG A 42 3.24 13.10 7.81
C ARG A 42 3.81 13.47 6.44
N ASP A 43 3.54 12.64 5.43
CA ASP A 43 4.31 12.70 4.19
C ASP A 43 3.54 13.35 3.03
N HIS A 44 2.21 13.22 2.98
CA HIS A 44 1.42 13.57 1.81
C HIS A 44 0.15 14.38 2.15
N GLY A 45 0.30 15.49 2.85
CA GLY A 45 -0.82 16.37 3.18
C GLY A 45 -1.59 16.82 1.93
N GLY A 46 -2.92 16.69 1.94
CA GLY A 46 -3.79 17.13 0.85
C GLY A 46 -4.22 16.05 -0.14
N VAL A 47 -3.83 14.78 0.06
CA VAL A 47 -4.29 13.66 -0.77
C VAL A 47 -5.76 13.33 -0.53
N LEU A 48 -6.43 12.78 -1.53
CA LEU A 48 -7.80 12.28 -1.42
C LEU A 48 -7.82 10.88 -0.76
N LEU A 49 -6.91 10.02 -1.19
CA LEU A 49 -6.88 8.61 -0.82
C LEU A 49 -5.87 8.40 0.30
N GLU A 50 -6.37 8.09 1.50
CA GLU A 50 -5.54 8.00 2.72
C GLU A 50 -5.64 6.64 3.41
N LYS A 51 -6.79 5.95 3.30
CA LYS A 51 -7.11 4.77 4.11
C LYS A 51 -7.43 3.55 3.28
N ALA A 52 -7.27 2.36 3.87
CA ALA A 52 -7.54 1.09 3.23
C ALA A 52 -9.02 0.93 2.82
N ASP A 53 -9.95 1.34 3.66
CA ASP A 53 -11.38 1.28 3.39
C ASP A 53 -11.81 2.20 2.24
N GLN A 54 -11.18 3.39 2.12
CA GLN A 54 -11.39 4.29 0.98
C GLN A 54 -10.89 3.65 -0.33
N SER A 55 -9.68 3.05 -0.30
CA SER A 55 -9.11 2.36 -1.45
C SER A 55 -10.00 1.19 -1.88
N TYR A 56 -10.47 0.40 -0.93
CA TYR A 56 -11.38 -0.70 -1.16
C TYR A 56 -12.68 -0.23 -1.82
N ALA A 57 -13.33 0.76 -1.23
CA ALA A 57 -14.58 1.31 -1.78
C ALA A 57 -14.38 1.87 -3.19
N LEU A 58 -13.24 2.52 -3.45
CA LEU A 58 -12.93 3.08 -4.77
C LEU A 58 -12.73 1.98 -5.81
N CYS A 59 -11.93 0.94 -5.51
CA CYS A 59 -11.72 -0.20 -6.42
C CYS A 59 -13.03 -0.96 -6.68
N LYS A 60 -13.84 -1.20 -5.65
CA LYS A 60 -15.17 -1.81 -5.81
C LYS A 60 -16.10 -0.96 -6.69
N ALA A 61 -16.07 0.36 -6.54
CA ALA A 61 -16.86 1.26 -7.39
C ALA A 61 -16.37 1.29 -8.85
N VAL A 62 -15.06 1.20 -9.08
CA VAL A 62 -14.50 1.06 -10.44
C VAL A 62 -14.90 -0.28 -11.04
N ASN A 63 -14.88 -1.35 -10.26
CA ASN A 63 -15.29 -2.71 -10.61
C ASN A 63 -14.57 -3.27 -11.85
N SER A 64 -13.21 -3.24 -11.82
CA SER A 64 -12.37 -3.75 -12.90
C SER A 64 -11.19 -4.56 -12.35
N PRO A 65 -10.80 -5.67 -13.01
CA PRO A 65 -9.58 -6.40 -12.66
C PRO A 65 -8.31 -5.59 -12.93
N ALA A 66 -8.37 -4.55 -13.76
CA ALA A 66 -7.26 -3.68 -14.09
C ALA A 66 -7.09 -2.49 -13.13
N CYS A 67 -7.91 -2.39 -12.06
CA CYS A 67 -7.81 -1.36 -11.05
C CYS A 67 -7.85 -2.00 -9.67
N LYS A 68 -6.71 -2.05 -9.01
CA LYS A 68 -6.50 -2.74 -7.74
C LYS A 68 -5.78 -1.86 -6.72
N ILE A 69 -5.55 -2.38 -5.53
CA ILE A 69 -4.88 -1.67 -4.44
C ILE A 69 -3.40 -2.03 -4.42
N LEU A 70 -2.55 -1.02 -4.29
CA LEU A 70 -1.25 -1.10 -3.69
C LEU A 70 -1.41 -0.82 -2.20
N PHE A 71 -1.16 -1.82 -1.36
CA PHE A 71 -1.23 -1.68 0.09
C PHE A 71 0.18 -1.41 0.63
N ASP A 72 0.51 -0.13 0.83
CA ASP A 72 1.76 0.25 1.49
C ASP A 72 1.58 0.17 3.01
N ILE A 73 2.28 -0.79 3.62
CA ILE A 73 2.18 -1.09 5.05
C ILE A 73 2.66 0.11 5.89
N TYR A 74 3.69 0.83 5.43
CA TYR A 74 4.18 2.03 6.10
C TYR A 74 3.13 3.14 6.12
N HIS A 75 2.53 3.44 4.98
CA HIS A 75 1.49 4.47 4.91
C HIS A 75 0.26 4.09 5.73
N MET A 76 -0.16 2.83 5.68
CA MET A 76 -1.33 2.36 6.45
C MET A 76 -1.08 2.36 7.96
N GLN A 77 0.16 2.10 8.40
CA GLN A 77 0.52 2.22 9.81
C GLN A 77 0.33 3.64 10.31
N ILE A 78 0.79 4.64 9.57
CA ILE A 78 0.67 6.07 9.96
C ILE A 78 -0.77 6.57 9.84
N ALA A 79 -1.50 6.14 8.82
CA ALA A 79 -2.88 6.59 8.58
C ALA A 79 -3.89 6.10 9.64
N GLY A 80 -3.58 5.02 10.35
CA GLY A 80 -4.49 4.50 11.39
C GLY A 80 -4.08 3.16 12.00
N GLY A 81 -3.02 2.53 11.52
CA GLY A 81 -2.60 1.22 12.00
C GLY A 81 -3.61 0.13 11.69
N ASN A 82 -3.85 -0.77 12.66
CA ASN A 82 -4.82 -1.88 12.51
C ASN A 82 -4.58 -2.71 11.22
N LEU A 83 -3.29 -2.96 10.90
CA LEU A 83 -2.83 -3.45 9.60
C LEU A 83 -3.51 -4.76 9.18
N ILE A 84 -3.50 -5.78 10.04
CA ILE A 84 -4.06 -7.10 9.71
C ILE A 84 -5.57 -7.03 9.40
N PRO A 85 -6.41 -6.41 10.22
CA PRO A 85 -7.83 -6.22 9.88
C PRO A 85 -8.06 -5.40 8.62
N ASN A 86 -7.23 -4.40 8.34
CA ASN A 86 -7.32 -3.61 7.10
C ASN A 86 -6.89 -4.41 5.86
N ILE A 87 -5.91 -5.30 5.98
CA ILE A 87 -5.55 -6.27 4.93
C ILE A 87 -6.72 -7.22 4.67
N ASP A 88 -7.37 -7.72 5.72
CA ASP A 88 -8.53 -8.60 5.57
C ASP A 88 -9.72 -7.93 4.89
N LEU A 89 -10.00 -6.69 5.27
CA LEU A 89 -11.08 -5.89 4.66
C LEU A 89 -10.87 -5.69 3.16
N ALA A 90 -9.64 -5.41 2.74
CA ALA A 90 -9.33 -5.03 1.36
C ALA A 90 -8.80 -6.19 0.50
N TRP A 91 -8.76 -7.41 1.04
CA TRP A 91 -8.01 -8.54 0.50
C TRP A 91 -8.26 -8.84 -0.99
N ASP A 92 -9.51 -8.91 -1.41
CA ASP A 92 -9.90 -9.25 -2.79
C ASP A 92 -9.58 -8.14 -3.81
N GLU A 93 -9.19 -6.96 -3.34
CA GLU A 93 -8.78 -5.85 -4.19
C GLU A 93 -7.28 -5.55 -4.10
N ILE A 94 -6.50 -6.20 -3.21
CA ILE A 94 -5.06 -5.97 -3.11
C ILE A 94 -4.32 -6.77 -4.18
N ALA A 95 -3.54 -6.08 -5.03
CA ALA A 95 -2.67 -6.70 -6.03
C ALA A 95 -1.18 -6.57 -5.70
N TYR A 96 -0.79 -5.63 -4.87
CA TYR A 96 0.62 -5.37 -4.56
C TYR A 96 0.77 -4.81 -3.16
N PHE A 97 1.84 -5.21 -2.47
CA PHE A 97 2.22 -4.67 -1.17
C PHE A 97 3.54 -3.90 -1.26
N GLN A 98 3.64 -2.82 -0.49
CA GLN A 98 4.91 -2.14 -0.23
C GLN A 98 5.27 -2.18 1.26
N ILE A 99 6.58 -2.20 1.52
CA ILE A 99 7.17 -2.44 2.83
C ILE A 99 8.11 -1.31 3.18
N GLY A 100 7.94 -0.76 4.35
CA GLY A 100 8.84 0.17 5.03
C GLY A 100 8.44 0.25 6.50
N ASP A 101 9.40 0.21 7.41
CA ASP A 101 9.08 0.25 8.84
C ASP A 101 8.82 1.68 9.33
N ASN A 102 7.94 1.83 10.28
CA ASN A 102 7.60 3.10 10.91
C ASN A 102 8.04 3.06 12.39
N PRO A 103 8.67 4.15 12.89
CA PRO A 103 9.06 5.38 12.20
C PRO A 103 10.35 5.21 11.36
N GLY A 104 10.55 6.11 10.40
CA GLY A 104 11.84 6.27 9.69
C GLY A 104 11.90 5.70 8.29
N ARG A 105 10.91 4.87 7.88
CA ARG A 105 10.81 4.25 6.54
C ARG A 105 12.10 3.54 6.14
N LYS A 106 12.49 2.55 6.97
CA LYS A 106 13.66 1.70 6.81
C LYS A 106 13.23 0.23 6.71
N GLU A 107 14.22 -0.71 6.67
CA GLU A 107 13.98 -2.14 6.63
C GLU A 107 13.17 -2.66 7.83
N PRO A 108 12.45 -3.80 7.70
CA PRO A 108 11.70 -4.44 8.78
C PRO A 108 12.52 -4.62 10.06
N GLY A 109 11.91 -4.36 11.22
CA GLY A 109 12.53 -4.48 12.53
C GLY A 109 13.30 -3.25 13.00
N THR A 110 13.29 -2.17 12.22
CA THR A 110 13.87 -0.88 12.64
C THR A 110 12.86 0.05 13.31
N GLY A 111 11.58 -0.29 13.27
CA GLY A 111 10.48 0.49 13.82
C GLY A 111 9.52 -0.34 14.69
N GLU A 112 8.24 0.01 14.61
CA GLU A 112 7.18 -0.53 15.47
C GLU A 112 6.33 -1.64 14.81
N ILE A 113 6.49 -1.87 13.49
CA ILE A 113 5.64 -2.79 12.74
C ILE A 113 6.14 -4.24 12.95
N ASN A 114 5.25 -5.12 13.40
CA ASN A 114 5.57 -6.54 13.51
C ASN A 114 5.47 -7.23 12.14
N TYR A 115 6.48 -7.02 11.30
CA TYR A 115 6.51 -7.56 9.95
C TYR A 115 6.45 -9.09 9.90
N ARG A 116 7.02 -9.79 10.87
CA ARG A 116 6.91 -11.26 10.94
C ARG A 116 5.46 -11.74 11.03
N ASN A 117 4.64 -11.07 11.83
CA ASN A 117 3.23 -11.40 11.93
C ASN A 117 2.44 -10.98 10.70
N VAL A 118 2.76 -9.82 10.13
CA VAL A 118 2.11 -9.32 8.90
C VAL A 118 2.42 -10.25 7.72
N PHE A 119 3.67 -10.64 7.52
CA PHE A 119 4.07 -11.55 6.43
C PHE A 119 3.43 -12.93 6.57
N ARG A 120 3.44 -13.49 7.81
CA ARG A 120 2.75 -14.76 8.08
C ARG A 120 1.27 -14.69 7.74
N HIS A 121 0.61 -13.59 8.08
CA HIS A 121 -0.81 -13.40 7.75
C HIS A 121 -1.06 -13.34 6.25
N ILE A 122 -0.28 -12.54 5.52
CA ILE A 122 -0.36 -12.42 4.06
C ILE A 122 -0.10 -13.78 3.38
N HIS A 123 0.92 -14.52 3.84
CA HIS A 123 1.23 -15.86 3.34
C HIS A 123 0.09 -16.85 3.62
N ALA A 124 -0.45 -16.86 4.83
CA ALA A 124 -1.56 -17.75 5.21
C ALA A 124 -2.84 -17.51 4.40
N LYS A 125 -3.02 -16.30 3.86
CA LYS A 125 -4.12 -15.97 2.93
C LYS A 125 -3.85 -16.41 1.49
N GLY A 126 -2.68 -16.99 1.21
CA GLY A 126 -2.33 -17.52 -0.11
C GLY A 126 -1.84 -16.46 -1.11
N TYR A 127 -1.28 -15.35 -0.65
CA TYR A 127 -0.70 -14.36 -1.54
C TYR A 127 0.53 -14.92 -2.26
N THR A 128 0.55 -14.79 -3.58
CA THR A 128 1.64 -15.27 -4.45
C THR A 128 2.33 -14.14 -5.23
N GLY A 129 1.93 -12.90 -4.97
CA GLY A 129 2.50 -11.72 -5.61
C GLY A 129 3.80 -11.26 -4.95
N VAL A 130 4.20 -10.04 -5.27
CA VAL A 130 5.44 -9.43 -4.79
C VAL A 130 5.16 -8.55 -3.58
N LEU A 131 6.01 -8.66 -2.56
CA LEU A 131 6.13 -7.73 -1.45
C LEU A 131 7.31 -6.80 -1.75
N GLY A 132 7.03 -5.60 -2.27
CA GLY A 132 8.05 -4.68 -2.74
C GLY A 132 8.68 -3.85 -1.62
N MET A 133 9.99 -3.71 -1.65
CA MET A 133 10.73 -2.83 -0.73
C MET A 133 10.60 -1.37 -1.20
N GLU A 134 10.02 -0.51 -0.36
CA GLU A 134 9.99 0.92 -0.60
C GLU A 134 10.44 1.69 0.63
N HIS A 135 11.72 1.61 0.90
CA HIS A 135 12.35 2.23 2.06
C HIS A 135 13.85 2.50 1.83
N GLY A 136 14.40 3.38 2.64
CA GLY A 136 15.85 3.54 2.72
C GLY A 136 16.50 2.51 3.67
N ASN A 137 17.81 2.38 3.63
CA ASN A 137 18.56 1.54 4.54
C ASN A 137 18.83 2.28 5.87
N SER A 138 18.81 1.56 6.99
CA SER A 138 19.18 2.13 8.30
C SER A 138 20.67 2.43 8.44
N ARG A 139 21.49 1.71 7.67
CA ARG A 139 22.94 1.87 7.61
C ARG A 139 23.39 2.10 6.17
N SER A 140 24.56 2.70 5.98
CA SER A 140 25.11 2.97 4.66
C SER A 140 25.98 1.81 4.13
N GLY A 141 26.20 1.80 2.81
CA GLY A 141 27.11 0.88 2.13
C GLY A 141 26.75 -0.59 2.29
N LYS A 142 27.74 -1.46 2.13
CA LYS A 142 27.54 -2.94 2.18
C LYS A 142 26.98 -3.43 3.51
N GLU A 143 27.30 -2.78 4.61
CA GLU A 143 26.73 -3.12 5.91
C GLU A 143 25.22 -2.87 5.94
N GLY A 144 24.76 -1.78 5.34
CA GLY A 144 23.34 -1.49 5.19
C GLY A 144 22.62 -2.49 4.30
N GLU A 145 23.22 -2.86 3.16
CA GLU A 145 22.67 -3.87 2.25
C GLU A 145 22.54 -5.23 2.96
N GLN A 146 23.53 -5.64 3.73
CA GLN A 146 23.48 -6.87 4.51
C GLN A 146 22.42 -6.83 5.60
N ALA A 147 22.26 -5.69 6.29
CA ALA A 147 21.23 -5.50 7.31
C ALA A 147 19.82 -5.63 6.70
N VAL A 148 19.57 -5.04 5.53
CA VAL A 148 18.30 -5.19 4.80
C VAL A 148 18.02 -6.66 4.48
N ILE A 149 18.98 -7.37 3.88
CA ILE A 149 18.80 -8.79 3.54
C ILE A 149 18.49 -9.62 4.79
N GLN A 150 19.19 -9.37 5.89
CA GLN A 150 18.98 -10.08 7.14
C GLN A 150 17.59 -9.78 7.73
N ALA A 151 17.17 -8.52 7.73
CA ALA A 151 15.86 -8.10 8.23
C ALA A 151 14.71 -8.80 7.50
N TYR A 152 14.78 -8.90 6.18
CA TYR A 152 13.77 -9.63 5.40
C TYR A 152 13.77 -11.14 5.68
N ARG A 153 14.95 -11.76 5.79
CA ARG A 153 15.05 -13.19 6.16
C ARG A 153 14.45 -13.46 7.54
N GLU A 154 14.65 -12.58 8.49
CA GLU A 154 14.06 -12.70 9.83
C GLU A 154 12.56 -12.48 9.83
N ALA A 155 12.07 -11.52 9.06
CA ALA A 155 10.65 -11.25 8.93
C ALA A 155 9.89 -12.40 8.21
N ASP A 156 10.56 -13.08 7.26
CA ASP A 156 10.00 -14.17 6.45
C ASP A 156 10.23 -15.57 7.08
N GLY A 157 11.00 -15.65 8.16
CA GLY A 157 11.38 -16.90 8.82
C GLY A 157 10.34 -17.43 9.83
N PHE A 158 9.05 -17.57 9.45
CA PHE A 158 7.95 -18.03 10.33
C PHE A 158 7.46 -19.44 10.01
#